data_d4d1efc512f31ded246c42347e20d93f
#
_entry.id   d4d1efc512f31ded246c42347e20d93f
#
_cell.length_a   1.000
_cell.length_b   1.000
_cell.length_c   1.000
_cell.angle_alpha   90.00
_cell.angle_beta   90.00
_cell.angle_gamma   90.00
#
_symmetry.space_group_name_H-M   'P 1'
#
loop_
_entity.id
_entity.type
_entity.pdbx_description
1 polymer ?
#
loop_
_entity_poly.entity_id
_entity_poly.type
_entity_poly.pdbx_seq_one_letter_code
_entity_poly.pdbx_strand_id
1 'polypeptide(L)'
;MRTTRKTNVKLILSQHDYKCGTCIRSGNCALQSIANELNISEMPYDSILEKMIIGIKAFPLIRDAQKCIKCMRCVQICDNIQGMHIWDVVNTGSRTTVNVRANKNIAETACTLCGQCVSNCPVGALTERDDVGIVLDAIEK
;
A
#
# COMPACT_ATOMS: atom_id res chain seq x y z
N MET A 1 -20.25 -4.94 -19.52
CA MET A 1 -19.13 -5.40 -18.66
C MET A 1 -17.89 -4.50 -18.67
N ARG A 2 -17.34 -4.09 -19.81
CA ARG A 2 -16.13 -3.24 -19.87
C ARG A 2 -16.34 -1.87 -19.21
N THR A 3 -17.50 -1.24 -19.43
CA THR A 3 -17.84 0.07 -18.83
C THR A 3 -17.89 0.02 -17.31
N THR A 4 -18.54 -0.99 -16.72
CA THR A 4 -18.63 -1.18 -15.28
C THR A 4 -17.24 -1.39 -14.63
N ARG A 5 -16.39 -2.23 -15.27
CA ARG A 5 -15.00 -2.41 -14.83
C ARG A 5 -14.22 -1.10 -14.86
N LYS A 6 -14.37 -0.30 -15.93
CA LYS A 6 -13.74 1.01 -16.06
C LYS A 6 -14.18 1.97 -14.95
N THR A 7 -15.47 2.02 -14.61
CA THR A 7 -15.99 2.84 -13.51
C THR A 7 -15.40 2.40 -12.16
N ASN A 8 -15.38 1.09 -11.88
CA ASN A 8 -14.81 0.59 -10.63
C ASN A 8 -13.32 0.94 -10.49
N VAL A 9 -12.54 0.80 -11.56
CA VAL A 9 -11.11 1.15 -11.54
C VAL A 9 -10.92 2.66 -11.36
N LYS A 10 -11.76 3.50 -11.99
CA LYS A 10 -11.75 4.96 -11.76
C LYS A 10 -12.04 5.31 -10.29
N LEU A 11 -13.00 4.63 -9.65
CA LEU A 11 -13.29 4.82 -8.21
C LEU A 11 -12.11 4.41 -7.32
N ILE A 12 -11.40 3.34 -7.66
CA ILE A 12 -10.18 2.95 -6.95
C ILE A 12 -9.09 4.02 -7.13
N LEU A 13 -8.88 4.48 -8.35
CA LEU A 13 -7.87 5.50 -8.66
C LEU A 13 -8.18 6.86 -8.01
N SER A 14 -9.45 7.23 -7.81
CA SER A 14 -9.82 8.47 -7.12
C SER A 14 -9.37 8.52 -5.65
N GLN A 15 -9.13 7.36 -5.04
CA GLN A 15 -8.62 7.23 -3.67
C GLN A 15 -7.14 6.80 -3.63
N HIS A 16 -6.45 6.85 -4.75
CA HIS A 16 -5.07 6.41 -4.89
C HIS A 16 -4.15 7.58 -5.31
N ASP A 17 -3.01 7.75 -4.64
CA ASP A 17 -1.97 8.68 -5.11
C ASP A 17 -1.27 8.09 -6.34
N TYR A 18 -1.75 8.46 -7.52
CA TYR A 18 -1.33 7.89 -8.81
C TYR A 18 -0.10 8.58 -9.43
N LYS A 19 0.84 9.03 -8.62
CA LYS A 19 2.15 9.52 -9.09
C LYS A 19 3.02 8.38 -9.63
N CYS A 20 2.53 7.74 -10.70
CA CYS A 20 3.13 6.52 -11.24
C CYS A 20 4.59 6.70 -11.68
N GLY A 21 4.96 7.87 -12.19
CA GLY A 21 6.31 8.15 -12.68
C GLY A 21 7.40 8.09 -11.59
N THR A 22 7.05 8.34 -10.34
CA THR A 22 7.96 8.31 -9.19
C THR A 22 7.65 7.17 -8.21
N CYS A 23 6.73 6.28 -8.57
CA CYS A 23 6.33 5.18 -7.72
C CYS A 23 7.32 4.02 -7.80
N ILE A 24 7.69 3.44 -6.67
CA ILE A 24 8.56 2.25 -6.58
C ILE A 24 8.00 1.04 -7.37
N ARG A 25 6.69 0.98 -7.59
CA ARG A 25 6.02 -0.07 -8.37
C ARG A 25 5.76 0.31 -9.83
N SER A 26 6.33 1.43 -10.33
CA SER A 26 6.17 1.80 -11.75
C SER A 26 6.63 0.66 -12.67
N GLY A 27 5.81 0.32 -13.65
CA GLY A 27 6.06 -0.81 -14.56
C GLY A 27 5.74 -2.21 -14.00
N ASN A 28 5.59 -2.36 -12.68
CA ASN A 28 5.22 -3.62 -12.01
C ASN A 28 4.09 -3.39 -11.00
N CYS A 29 2.99 -2.79 -11.46
CA CYS A 29 1.83 -2.46 -10.64
C CYS A 29 0.54 -3.00 -11.28
N ALA A 30 -0.19 -3.85 -10.56
CA ALA A 30 -1.43 -4.43 -11.07
C ALA A 30 -2.49 -3.35 -11.39
N LEU A 31 -2.58 -2.28 -10.58
CA LEU A 31 -3.52 -1.18 -10.83
C LEU A 31 -3.14 -0.41 -12.09
N GLN A 32 -1.86 -0.10 -12.30
CA GLN A 32 -1.35 0.57 -13.50
C GLN A 32 -1.65 -0.26 -14.76
N SER A 33 -1.39 -1.57 -14.72
CA SER A 33 -1.67 -2.48 -15.85
C SER A 33 -3.15 -2.50 -16.21
N ILE A 34 -4.05 -2.62 -15.23
CA ILE A 34 -5.50 -2.62 -15.46
C ILE A 34 -5.98 -1.26 -15.97
N ALA A 35 -5.45 -0.16 -15.45
CA ALA A 35 -5.79 1.19 -15.91
C ALA A 35 -5.42 1.40 -17.38
N ASN A 36 -4.23 0.94 -17.79
CA ASN A 36 -3.77 0.98 -19.18
C ASN A 36 -4.62 0.08 -20.08
N GLU A 37 -4.93 -1.15 -19.68
CA GLU A 37 -5.82 -2.07 -20.43
C GLU A 37 -7.20 -1.47 -20.70
N LEU A 38 -7.72 -0.72 -19.72
CA LEU A 38 -9.03 -0.08 -19.83
C LEU A 38 -8.99 1.31 -20.48
N ASN A 39 -7.82 1.78 -20.91
CA ASN A 39 -7.63 3.12 -21.48
C ASN A 39 -8.21 4.21 -20.56
N ILE A 40 -7.78 4.24 -19.30
CA ILE A 40 -8.18 5.27 -18.34
C ILE A 40 -7.15 6.39 -18.41
N SER A 41 -7.48 7.48 -19.10
CA SER A 41 -6.64 8.69 -19.24
C SER A 41 -7.13 9.85 -18.36
N GLU A 42 -8.39 9.83 -17.95
CA GLU A 42 -9.03 10.92 -17.22
C GLU A 42 -9.64 10.43 -15.90
N MET A 43 -9.48 11.23 -14.88
CA MET A 43 -10.05 11.00 -13.55
C MET A 43 -11.18 11.98 -13.31
N PRO A 44 -12.47 11.55 -13.43
CA PRO A 44 -13.63 12.43 -13.28
C PRO A 44 -14.01 12.70 -11.81
N TYR A 45 -13.27 12.13 -10.87
CA TYR A 45 -13.56 12.24 -9.44
C TYR A 45 -12.44 12.99 -8.72
N ASP A 46 -12.81 13.96 -7.87
CA ASP A 46 -11.88 14.62 -6.98
C ASP A 46 -11.35 13.61 -5.93
N SER A 47 -10.05 13.62 -5.73
CA SER A 47 -9.42 12.74 -4.75
C SER A 47 -9.47 13.34 -3.35
N ILE A 48 -10.11 12.65 -2.43
CA ILE A 48 -10.01 12.94 -1.00
C ILE A 48 -8.89 12.04 -0.44
N LEU A 49 -7.65 12.49 -0.56
CA LEU A 49 -6.50 11.77 -0.01
C LEU A 49 -6.26 12.22 1.43
N GLU A 50 -6.64 11.41 2.39
CA GLU A 50 -6.17 11.56 3.77
C GLU A 50 -4.68 11.23 3.85
N LYS A 51 -3.87 12.20 4.26
CA LYS A 51 -2.43 12.00 4.50
C LYS A 51 -2.22 11.13 5.74
N MET A 52 -2.21 9.83 5.57
CA MET A 52 -1.76 8.90 6.60
C MET A 52 -0.54 8.12 6.11
N ILE A 53 0.64 8.72 6.21
CA ILE A 53 1.89 7.99 6.08
C ILE A 53 2.21 7.43 7.47
N ILE A 54 1.99 6.13 7.66
CA ILE A 54 2.48 5.43 8.84
C ILE A 54 3.86 4.88 8.47
N GLY A 55 4.86 5.72 8.58
CA GLY A 55 6.27 5.34 8.50
C GLY A 55 6.94 5.65 9.82
N ILE A 56 7.28 4.63 10.60
CA ILE A 56 8.15 4.81 11.76
C ILE A 56 9.57 4.70 11.23
N LYS A 57 10.34 5.79 11.36
CA LYS A 57 11.74 5.83 10.90
C LYS A 57 12.61 4.69 11.46
N ALA A 58 12.23 4.12 12.60
CA ALA A 58 12.95 3.02 13.26
C ALA A 58 12.52 1.61 12.82
N PHE A 59 11.48 1.46 11.99
CA PHE A 59 10.96 0.17 11.58
C PHE A 59 11.25 -0.10 10.08
N PRO A 60 11.68 -1.31 9.70
CA PRO A 60 12.12 -1.60 8.33
C PRO A 60 10.98 -1.68 7.31
N LEU A 61 9.71 -1.57 7.74
CA LEU A 61 8.55 -1.64 6.87
C LEU A 61 7.83 -0.28 6.86
N ILE A 62 7.60 0.23 5.66
CA ILE A 62 6.90 1.49 5.41
C ILE A 62 5.53 1.19 4.81
N ARG A 63 4.50 1.88 5.32
CA ARG A 63 3.15 1.83 4.76
C ARG A 63 2.69 3.21 4.31
N ASP A 64 2.32 3.32 3.04
CA ASP A 64 1.67 4.48 2.45
C ASP A 64 0.17 4.17 2.24
N ALA A 65 -0.67 4.76 3.10
CA ALA A 65 -2.11 4.55 3.04
C ALA A 65 -2.75 5.13 1.77
N GLN A 66 -2.16 6.18 1.19
CA GLN A 66 -2.66 6.82 -0.03
C GLN A 66 -2.50 5.94 -1.27
N LYS A 67 -1.57 4.99 -1.24
CA LYS A 67 -1.39 4.01 -2.32
C LYS A 67 -2.18 2.71 -2.10
N CYS A 68 -2.85 2.56 -0.95
CA CYS A 68 -3.56 1.33 -0.63
C CYS A 68 -4.89 1.22 -1.39
N ILE A 69 -5.06 0.16 -2.18
CA ILE A 69 -6.31 -0.16 -2.90
C ILE A 69 -7.26 -1.04 -2.08
N LYS A 70 -6.99 -1.24 -0.81
CA LYS A 70 -7.83 -1.99 0.14
C LYS A 70 -8.14 -3.43 -0.30
N CYS A 71 -7.20 -4.10 -0.97
CA CYS A 71 -7.36 -5.45 -1.49
C CYS A 71 -7.27 -6.57 -0.44
N MET A 72 -6.92 -6.24 0.80
CA MET A 72 -6.82 -7.13 1.97
C MET A 72 -5.77 -8.26 1.86
N ARG A 73 -4.93 -8.30 0.83
CA ARG A 73 -3.92 -9.37 0.66
C ARG A 73 -2.93 -9.43 1.82
N CYS A 74 -2.49 -8.27 2.33
CA CYS A 74 -1.59 -8.20 3.48
C CYS A 74 -2.24 -8.73 4.77
N VAL A 75 -3.54 -8.49 4.96
CA VAL A 75 -4.31 -9.06 6.08
C VAL A 75 -4.34 -10.58 5.95
N GLN A 76 -4.81 -11.08 4.80
CA GLN A 76 -4.98 -12.52 4.59
C GLN A 76 -3.67 -13.31 4.70
N ILE A 77 -2.57 -12.80 4.14
CA ILE A 77 -1.28 -13.49 4.21
C ILE A 77 -0.74 -13.50 5.64
N CYS A 78 -0.92 -12.39 6.37
CA CYS A 78 -0.47 -12.27 7.75
C CYS A 78 -1.29 -13.17 8.69
N ASP A 79 -2.59 -13.26 8.45
CA ASP A 79 -3.51 -14.03 9.30
C ASP A 79 -3.44 -15.54 8.97
N ASN A 80 -3.59 -15.90 7.69
CA ASN A 80 -3.80 -17.30 7.30
C ASN A 80 -2.49 -18.07 7.10
N ILE A 81 -1.41 -17.39 6.70
CA ILE A 81 -0.13 -18.04 6.39
C ILE A 81 0.87 -17.84 7.52
N GLN A 82 1.02 -16.62 8.02
CA GLN A 82 1.97 -16.30 9.08
C GLN A 82 1.41 -16.47 10.50
N GLY A 83 0.08 -16.44 10.67
CA GLY A 83 -0.57 -16.54 11.98
C GLY A 83 -0.29 -15.37 12.93
N MET A 84 0.20 -14.24 12.42
CA MET A 84 0.68 -13.11 13.24
C MET A 84 -0.37 -12.05 13.51
N HIS A 85 -1.42 -11.95 12.67
CA HIS A 85 -2.54 -11.03 12.86
C HIS A 85 -2.15 -9.56 13.06
N ILE A 86 -1.14 -9.09 12.32
CA ILE A 86 -0.62 -7.72 12.45
C ILE A 86 -1.53 -6.70 11.75
N TRP A 87 -2.03 -7.04 10.57
CA TRP A 87 -2.86 -6.16 9.75
C TRP A 87 -4.35 -6.41 9.99
N ASP A 88 -5.14 -5.33 9.96
CA ASP A 88 -6.59 -5.41 10.10
C ASP A 88 -7.28 -4.35 9.25
N VAL A 89 -8.59 -4.53 9.04
CA VAL A 89 -9.44 -3.54 8.39
C VAL A 89 -10.02 -2.63 9.45
N VAL A 90 -9.79 -1.35 9.31
CA VAL A 90 -10.30 -0.34 10.23
C VAL A 90 -11.24 0.63 9.52
N ASN A 91 -12.15 1.23 10.27
CA ASN A 91 -13.22 2.09 9.79
C ASN A 91 -14.22 1.39 8.86
N THR A 92 -15.22 2.14 8.38
CA THR A 92 -16.30 1.62 7.52
C THR A 92 -16.60 2.58 6.37
N GLY A 93 -17.25 2.06 5.34
CA GLY A 93 -17.67 2.83 4.15
C GLY A 93 -16.47 3.43 3.40
N SER A 94 -16.59 4.69 3.00
CA SER A 94 -15.51 5.40 2.26
C SER A 94 -14.22 5.54 3.06
N ARG A 95 -14.30 5.55 4.40
CA ARG A 95 -13.15 5.65 5.30
C ARG A 95 -12.47 4.32 5.60
N THR A 96 -12.96 3.20 5.07
CA THR A 96 -12.30 1.89 5.22
C THR A 96 -10.84 1.97 4.81
N THR A 97 -9.95 1.51 5.66
CA THR A 97 -8.52 1.38 5.38
C THR A 97 -7.95 0.13 6.03
N VAL A 98 -6.80 -0.32 5.54
CA VAL A 98 -6.03 -1.38 6.20
C VAL A 98 -5.03 -0.71 7.13
N ASN A 99 -4.95 -1.13 8.37
CA ASN A 99 -3.98 -0.60 9.34
C ASN A 99 -3.45 -1.72 10.23
N VAL A 100 -2.52 -1.40 11.10
CA VAL A 100 -2.10 -2.30 12.17
C VAL A 100 -3.29 -2.51 13.12
N ARG A 101 -3.49 -3.77 13.53
CA ARG A 101 -4.59 -4.15 14.42
C ARG A 101 -4.66 -3.27 15.66
N ALA A 102 -5.87 -2.85 16.02
CA ALA A 102 -6.15 -1.92 17.11
C ALA A 102 -5.44 -0.56 16.97
N ASN A 103 -5.07 -0.14 15.75
CA ASN A 103 -4.32 1.09 15.47
C ASN A 103 -3.01 1.24 16.28
N LYS A 104 -2.40 0.10 16.68
CA LYS A 104 -1.11 0.10 17.38
C LYS A 104 0.01 0.56 16.46
N ASN A 105 1.11 0.97 17.09
CA ASN A 105 2.36 1.14 16.37
C ASN A 105 2.89 -0.25 15.95
N ILE A 106 3.28 -0.42 14.69
CA ILE A 106 3.79 -1.70 14.19
C ILE A 106 5.03 -2.20 14.95
N ALA A 107 5.86 -1.29 15.43
CA ALA A 107 7.04 -1.61 16.25
C ALA A 107 6.69 -2.19 17.63
N GLU A 108 5.46 -2.01 18.11
CA GLU A 108 4.95 -2.55 19.37
C GLU A 108 4.20 -3.87 19.18
N THR A 109 4.19 -4.39 17.97
CA THR A 109 3.53 -5.66 17.64
C THR A 109 4.53 -6.79 17.55
N ALA A 110 4.04 -8.03 17.59
CA ALA A 110 4.86 -9.23 17.40
C ALA A 110 5.20 -9.49 15.91
N CYS A 111 5.38 -8.44 15.10
CA CYS A 111 5.72 -8.59 13.70
C CYS A 111 7.09 -9.25 13.53
N THR A 112 7.14 -10.39 12.83
CA THR A 112 8.37 -11.15 12.56
C THR A 112 9.20 -10.60 11.40
N LEU A 113 8.79 -9.49 10.78
CA LEU A 113 9.46 -8.87 9.63
C LEU A 113 9.66 -9.81 8.43
N CYS A 114 8.78 -10.79 8.25
CA CYS A 114 8.88 -11.80 7.18
C CYS A 114 8.75 -11.24 5.74
N GLY A 115 8.34 -9.98 5.56
CA GLY A 115 8.21 -9.31 4.25
C GLY A 115 7.04 -9.78 3.37
N GLN A 116 6.29 -10.82 3.76
CA GLN A 116 5.22 -11.39 2.93
C GLN A 116 4.13 -10.37 2.55
N CYS A 117 3.80 -9.45 3.45
CA CYS A 117 2.83 -8.38 3.17
C CYS A 117 3.34 -7.39 2.09
N VAL A 118 4.64 -7.14 2.02
CA VAL A 118 5.28 -6.32 0.97
C VAL A 118 5.23 -7.05 -0.36
N SER A 119 5.69 -8.31 -0.40
CA SER A 119 5.74 -9.12 -1.63
C SER A 119 4.35 -9.34 -2.26
N ASN A 120 3.31 -9.47 -1.43
CA ASN A 120 1.94 -9.67 -1.88
C ASN A 120 1.17 -8.38 -2.15
N CYS A 121 1.73 -7.20 -1.85
CA CYS A 121 1.09 -5.94 -2.16
C CYS A 121 1.10 -5.70 -3.68
N PRO A 122 -0.08 -5.58 -4.35
CA PRO A 122 -0.15 -5.42 -5.80
C PRO A 122 0.18 -4.01 -6.28
N VAL A 123 0.35 -3.08 -5.34
CA VAL A 123 0.68 -1.66 -5.54
C VAL A 123 1.80 -1.26 -4.57
N GLY A 124 2.29 -0.04 -4.64
CA GLY A 124 3.38 0.44 -3.76
C GLY A 124 2.93 0.93 -2.37
N ALA A 125 1.91 0.29 -1.76
CA ALA A 125 1.39 0.72 -0.47
C ALA A 125 2.16 0.18 0.73
N LEU A 126 2.86 -0.94 0.56
CA LEU A 126 3.77 -1.53 1.54
C LEU A 126 5.12 -1.72 0.86
N THR A 127 6.17 -1.19 1.50
CA THR A 127 7.54 -1.23 1.01
C THR A 127 8.50 -1.46 2.17
N GLU A 128 9.66 -1.97 1.86
CA GLU A 128 10.81 -1.95 2.75
C GLU A 128 11.40 -0.52 2.83
N ARG A 129 12.06 -0.22 3.95
CA ARG A 129 12.84 1.01 4.11
C ARG A 129 14.15 0.86 3.34
N ASP A 130 14.49 1.87 2.55
CA ASP A 130 15.79 1.95 1.86
C ASP A 130 16.84 2.55 2.82
N ASP A 131 17.75 1.72 3.29
CA ASP A 131 18.86 2.10 4.16
C ASP A 131 20.21 2.14 3.42
N VAL A 132 20.24 1.96 2.08
CA VAL A 132 21.48 1.87 1.30
C VAL A 132 22.35 3.12 1.49
N GLY A 133 21.76 4.31 1.41
CA GLY A 133 22.51 5.55 1.62
C GLY A 133 23.13 5.65 3.01
N ILE A 134 22.38 5.28 4.04
CA ILE A 134 22.87 5.31 5.44
C ILE A 134 24.05 4.35 5.63
N VAL A 135 23.98 3.16 5.04
CA VAL A 135 25.04 2.15 5.11
C VAL A 135 26.27 2.60 4.37
N LEU A 136 26.13 3.14 3.15
CA LEU A 136 27.26 3.66 2.38
C LEU A 136 27.97 4.81 3.11
N ASP A 137 27.21 5.78 3.63
CA ASP A 137 27.77 6.89 4.42
C ASP A 137 28.51 6.41 5.69
N ALA A 138 28.08 5.29 6.28
CA ALA A 138 28.73 4.72 7.45
C ALA A 138 30.03 3.96 7.11
N ILE A 139 30.15 3.42 5.89
CA ILE A 139 31.36 2.72 5.42
C ILE A 139 32.45 3.74 5.01
N GLU A 140 32.06 4.90 4.51
CA GLU A 140 32.99 5.95 4.05
C GLU A 140 33.60 6.77 5.22
N LYS A 141 33.08 6.65 6.45
CA LYS A 141 33.57 7.30 7.69
C LYS A 141 34.53 6.42 8.45
#